data_c5f6551d091db31a94187bf00ff798dc
#
_entry.id   c5f6551d091db31a94187bf00ff798dc
#
_cell.length_a   1.000
_cell.length_b   1.000
_cell.length_c   1.000
_cell.angle_alpha   90.00
_cell.angle_beta   90.00
_cell.angle_gamma   90.00
#
_symmetry.space_group_name_H-M   'P 1'
#
loop_
_entity.id
_entity.type
_entity.pdbx_description
1 polymer ?
#
loop_
_entity_poly.entity_id
_entity_poly.type
_entity_poly.pdbx_seq_one_letter_code
_entity_poly.pdbx_strand_id
1 'polypeptide(L)'
;MSAALIDRMEEQHAGLHDALETNRARLDRWSAVPTPENAKALATALRATDERLGEHLAEEERDVVPLIAAHVTQAEWDDVGKVAFGKFTSRQRLIATGQLFETAEPAEAARMMAGLPAPVRVMWRLVGRRQYRRFIEKVRGA
;
A
#
# COMPACT_ATOMS: atom_id res chain seq x y z
N MET A 1 -23.28 9.09 4.61
CA MET A 1 -22.48 9.00 3.36
C MET A 1 -23.46 9.01 2.21
N SER A 2 -23.27 9.84 1.17
CA SER A 2 -24.20 9.90 0.04
C SER A 2 -23.97 8.69 -0.88
N ALA A 3 -25.05 8.15 -1.49
CA ALA A 3 -24.94 7.05 -2.46
C ALA A 3 -23.95 7.40 -3.59
N ALA A 4 -24.00 8.63 -4.09
CA ALA A 4 -23.08 9.10 -5.13
C ALA A 4 -21.58 9.05 -4.75
N LEU A 5 -21.22 9.20 -3.46
CA LEU A 5 -19.84 9.05 -3.02
C LEU A 5 -19.43 7.57 -3.02
N ILE A 6 -20.32 6.69 -2.59
CA ILE A 6 -20.07 5.25 -2.62
C ILE A 6 -19.84 4.77 -4.05
N ASP A 7 -20.79 5.09 -4.95
CA ASP A 7 -20.74 4.69 -6.36
C ASP A 7 -19.43 5.15 -7.01
N ARG A 8 -19.00 6.39 -6.71
CA ARG A 8 -17.76 6.95 -7.24
C ARG A 8 -16.51 6.24 -6.70
N MET A 9 -16.48 5.91 -5.40
CA MET A 9 -15.36 5.14 -4.82
C MET A 9 -15.30 3.74 -5.42
N GLU A 10 -16.42 3.08 -5.62
CA GLU A 10 -16.51 1.76 -6.26
C GLU A 10 -16.01 1.80 -7.71
N GLU A 11 -16.39 2.83 -8.49
CA GLU A 11 -15.91 3.03 -9.85
C GLU A 11 -14.38 3.24 -9.89
N GLN A 12 -13.85 4.07 -8.99
CA GLN A 12 -12.42 4.29 -8.88
C GLN A 12 -11.66 3.00 -8.49
N HIS A 13 -12.19 2.23 -7.54
CA HIS A 13 -11.61 0.93 -7.17
C HIS A 13 -11.60 -0.04 -8.35
N ALA A 14 -12.68 -0.12 -9.14
CA ALA A 14 -12.73 -0.93 -10.34
C ALA A 14 -11.67 -0.48 -11.36
N GLY A 15 -11.54 0.81 -11.60
CA GLY A 15 -10.52 1.37 -12.50
C GLY A 15 -9.09 1.13 -12.03
N LEU A 16 -8.83 1.16 -10.72
CA LEU A 16 -7.54 0.79 -10.15
C LEU A 16 -7.26 -0.71 -10.30
N HIS A 17 -8.26 -1.56 -10.11
CA HIS A 17 -8.12 -3.00 -10.33
C HIS A 17 -7.69 -3.30 -11.77
N ASP A 18 -8.35 -2.72 -12.76
CA ASP A 18 -8.01 -2.89 -14.19
C ASP A 18 -6.60 -2.37 -14.51
N ALA A 19 -6.20 -1.27 -13.88
CA ALA A 19 -4.84 -0.73 -14.02
C ALA A 19 -3.78 -1.69 -13.44
N LEU A 20 -4.04 -2.31 -12.28
CA LEU A 20 -3.15 -3.32 -11.68
C LEU A 20 -3.04 -4.58 -12.53
N GLU A 21 -4.14 -5.07 -13.12
CA GLU A 21 -4.11 -6.20 -14.06
C GLU A 21 -3.30 -5.84 -15.32
N THR A 22 -3.44 -4.62 -15.83
CA THR A 22 -2.61 -4.13 -16.94
C THR A 22 -1.13 -4.11 -16.58
N ASN A 23 -0.78 -3.60 -15.39
CA ASN A 23 0.61 -3.60 -14.90
C ASN A 23 1.17 -5.01 -14.81
N ARG A 24 0.38 -5.95 -14.30
CA ARG A 24 0.77 -7.36 -14.21
C ARG A 24 1.07 -7.95 -15.60
N ALA A 25 0.16 -7.76 -16.55
CA ALA A 25 0.36 -8.25 -17.92
C ALA A 25 1.61 -7.62 -18.59
N ARG A 26 1.87 -6.34 -18.36
CA ARG A 26 3.08 -5.66 -18.85
C ARG A 26 4.34 -6.17 -18.18
N LEU A 27 4.31 -6.43 -16.87
CA LEU A 27 5.43 -7.01 -16.13
C LEU A 27 5.76 -8.43 -16.61
N ASP A 28 4.74 -9.27 -16.79
CA ASP A 28 4.91 -10.63 -17.30
C ASP A 28 5.52 -10.62 -18.70
N ARG A 29 5.05 -9.72 -19.57
CA ARG A 29 5.60 -9.56 -20.92
C ARG A 29 7.05 -9.09 -20.89
N TRP A 30 7.36 -8.07 -20.09
CA TRP A 30 8.74 -7.59 -19.95
C TRP A 30 9.66 -8.65 -19.35
N SER A 31 9.19 -9.41 -18.37
CA SER A 31 9.96 -10.49 -17.74
C SER A 31 10.27 -11.62 -18.73
N ALA A 32 9.33 -11.94 -19.63
CA ALA A 32 9.53 -12.94 -20.67
C ALA A 32 10.43 -12.43 -21.82
N VAL A 33 10.30 -11.17 -22.18
CA VAL A 33 11.02 -10.54 -23.30
C VAL A 33 11.50 -9.15 -22.85
N PRO A 34 12.70 -9.06 -22.25
CA PRO A 34 13.20 -7.82 -21.65
C PRO A 34 13.79 -6.86 -22.70
N THR A 35 12.93 -6.26 -23.51
CA THR A 35 13.30 -5.24 -24.48
C THR A 35 13.05 -3.82 -23.95
N PRO A 36 13.72 -2.78 -24.49
CA PRO A 36 13.47 -1.39 -24.14
C PRO A 36 12.00 -0.98 -24.35
N GLU A 37 11.35 -1.49 -25.39
CA GLU A 37 9.95 -1.22 -25.73
C GLU A 37 9.02 -1.78 -24.65
N ASN A 38 9.24 -3.02 -24.21
CA ASN A 38 8.46 -3.65 -23.16
C ASN A 38 8.70 -2.96 -21.81
N ALA A 39 9.93 -2.55 -21.49
CA ALA A 39 10.25 -1.76 -20.31
C ALA A 39 9.52 -0.41 -20.32
N LYS A 40 9.52 0.29 -21.46
CA LYS A 40 8.81 1.56 -21.64
C LYS A 40 7.30 1.40 -21.47
N ALA A 41 6.73 0.33 -22.04
CA ALA A 41 5.30 0.03 -21.91
C ALA A 41 4.89 -0.24 -20.46
N LEU A 42 5.71 -1.00 -19.71
CA LEU A 42 5.52 -1.21 -18.26
C LEU A 42 5.63 0.09 -17.48
N ALA A 43 6.68 0.88 -17.71
CA ALA A 43 6.88 2.15 -17.02
C ALA A 43 5.74 3.16 -17.28
N THR A 44 5.17 3.15 -18.48
CA THR A 44 4.00 3.98 -18.79
C THR A 44 2.75 3.51 -18.05
N ALA A 45 2.51 2.20 -17.99
CA ALA A 45 1.36 1.65 -17.27
C ALA A 45 1.48 1.91 -15.75
N LEU A 46 2.67 1.76 -15.18
CA LEU A 46 2.92 2.05 -13.76
C LEU A 46 2.66 3.53 -13.42
N ARG A 47 3.12 4.48 -14.25
CA ARG A 47 2.84 5.91 -14.06
C ARG A 47 1.34 6.22 -14.12
N ALA A 48 0.63 5.67 -15.09
CA ALA A 48 -0.82 5.87 -15.19
C ALA A 48 -1.58 5.30 -13.97
N THR A 49 -1.08 4.22 -13.38
CA THR A 49 -1.64 3.68 -12.12
C THR A 49 -1.32 4.59 -10.94
N ASP A 50 -0.11 5.11 -10.85
CA ASP A 50 0.32 6.03 -9.79
C ASP A 50 -0.52 7.33 -9.80
N GLU A 51 -0.75 7.92 -10.97
CA GLU A 51 -1.61 9.09 -11.14
C GLU A 51 -3.04 8.83 -10.66
N ARG A 52 -3.66 7.72 -11.10
CA ARG A 52 -5.01 7.33 -10.68
C ARG A 52 -5.10 7.05 -9.18
N LEU A 53 -4.09 6.37 -8.64
CA LEU A 53 -4.05 6.10 -7.20
C LEU A 53 -3.91 7.38 -6.39
N GLY A 54 -3.09 8.33 -6.85
CA GLY A 54 -2.94 9.64 -6.22
C GLY A 54 -4.25 10.42 -6.19
N GLU A 55 -4.99 10.45 -7.30
CA GLU A 55 -6.31 11.09 -7.36
C GLU A 55 -7.32 10.43 -6.42
N HIS A 56 -7.38 9.08 -6.42
CA HIS A 56 -8.25 8.31 -5.55
C HIS A 56 -7.96 8.56 -4.07
N LEU A 57 -6.69 8.46 -3.65
CA LEU A 57 -6.30 8.68 -2.26
C LEU A 57 -6.59 10.12 -1.80
N ALA A 58 -6.33 11.12 -2.64
CA ALA A 58 -6.64 12.51 -2.32
C ALA A 58 -8.15 12.74 -2.11
N GLU A 59 -8.99 12.06 -2.88
CA GLU A 59 -10.44 12.13 -2.71
C GLU A 59 -10.90 11.35 -1.48
N GLU A 60 -10.36 10.17 -1.23
CA GLU A 60 -10.64 9.38 -0.03
C GLU A 60 -10.28 10.14 1.25
N GLU A 61 -9.09 10.76 1.30
CA GLU A 61 -8.65 11.56 2.43
C GLU A 61 -9.55 12.78 2.67
N ARG A 62 -10.02 13.42 1.61
CA ARG A 62 -10.88 14.59 1.70
C ARG A 62 -12.31 14.26 2.10
N ASP A 63 -12.90 13.22 1.51
CA ASP A 63 -14.34 12.97 1.56
C ASP A 63 -14.73 11.77 2.42
N VAL A 64 -13.88 10.74 2.55
CA VAL A 64 -14.17 9.50 3.27
C VAL A 64 -13.58 9.48 4.67
N VAL A 65 -12.31 9.86 4.83
CA VAL A 65 -11.61 9.83 6.13
C VAL A 65 -12.35 10.64 7.21
N PRO A 66 -12.88 11.85 6.95
CA PRO A 66 -13.67 12.59 7.95
C PRO A 66 -14.96 11.86 8.37
N LEU A 67 -15.59 11.13 7.46
CA LEU A 67 -16.77 10.34 7.78
C LEU A 67 -16.42 9.11 8.64
N ILE A 68 -15.31 8.45 8.34
CA ILE A 68 -14.79 7.37 9.18
C ILE A 68 -14.51 7.91 10.59
N ALA A 69 -13.82 9.03 10.70
CA ALA A 69 -13.48 9.64 11.99
C ALA A 69 -14.74 10.05 12.81
N ALA A 70 -15.83 10.39 12.14
CA ALA A 70 -17.09 10.82 12.79
C ALA A 70 -17.99 9.64 13.18
N HIS A 71 -17.91 8.50 12.52
CA HIS A 71 -18.93 7.45 12.61
C HIS A 71 -18.37 6.05 12.93
N VAL A 72 -17.08 5.84 12.84
CA VAL A 72 -16.41 4.55 13.11
C VAL A 72 -15.63 4.65 14.41
N THR A 73 -15.88 3.74 15.33
CA THR A 73 -15.14 3.67 16.59
C THR A 73 -13.71 3.13 16.36
N GLN A 74 -12.80 3.44 17.28
CA GLN A 74 -11.43 2.90 17.21
C GLN A 74 -11.40 1.37 17.13
N ALA A 75 -12.30 0.68 17.86
CA ALA A 75 -12.37 -0.78 17.87
C ALA A 75 -12.78 -1.35 16.50
N GLU A 76 -13.78 -0.75 15.86
CA GLU A 76 -14.20 -1.13 14.50
C GLU A 76 -13.10 -0.87 13.47
N TRP A 77 -12.40 0.26 13.57
CA TRP A 77 -11.26 0.58 12.73
C TRP A 77 -10.10 -0.42 12.89
N ASP A 78 -9.78 -0.78 14.12
CA ASP A 78 -8.77 -1.79 14.42
C ASP A 78 -9.12 -3.16 13.82
N ASP A 79 -10.40 -3.52 13.82
CA ASP A 79 -10.89 -4.78 13.23
C ASP A 79 -10.77 -4.76 11.69
N VAL A 80 -11.04 -3.65 11.03
CA VAL A 80 -10.76 -3.47 9.58
C VAL A 80 -9.28 -3.69 9.30
N GLY A 81 -8.41 -3.07 10.10
CA GLY A 81 -6.95 -3.25 10.00
C GLY A 81 -6.52 -4.71 10.16
N LYS A 82 -7.05 -5.43 11.16
CA LYS A 82 -6.76 -6.87 11.37
C LYS A 82 -7.17 -7.73 10.17
N VAL A 83 -8.36 -7.47 9.60
CA VAL A 83 -8.85 -8.19 8.41
C VAL A 83 -7.96 -7.93 7.20
N ALA A 84 -7.61 -6.67 6.95
CA ALA A 84 -6.77 -6.27 5.82
C ALA A 84 -5.36 -6.89 5.93
N PHE A 85 -4.68 -6.73 7.08
CA PHE A 85 -3.36 -7.32 7.33
C PHE A 85 -3.41 -8.86 7.40
N GLY A 86 -4.54 -9.43 7.80
CA GLY A 86 -4.74 -10.88 7.85
C GLY A 86 -4.63 -11.55 6.48
N LYS A 87 -4.99 -10.86 5.42
CA LYS A 87 -4.91 -11.33 4.03
C LYS A 87 -3.50 -11.29 3.45
N PHE A 88 -2.57 -10.57 4.08
CA PHE A 88 -1.21 -10.42 3.59
C PHE A 88 -0.35 -11.64 3.89
N THR A 89 0.45 -12.05 2.92
CA THR A 89 1.56 -12.98 3.14
C THR A 89 2.60 -12.37 4.10
N SER A 90 3.45 -13.19 4.71
CA SER A 90 4.53 -12.69 5.58
C SER A 90 5.44 -11.68 4.88
N ARG A 91 5.70 -11.87 3.57
CA ARG A 91 6.49 -10.94 2.77
C ARG A 91 5.77 -9.60 2.56
N GLN A 92 4.47 -9.63 2.23
CA GLN A 92 3.67 -8.41 2.08
C GLN A 92 3.58 -7.63 3.39
N ARG A 93 3.38 -8.32 4.53
CA ARG A 93 3.41 -7.68 5.86
C ARG A 93 4.75 -7.01 6.14
N LEU A 94 5.86 -7.68 5.84
CA LEU A 94 7.20 -7.10 6.01
C LEU A 94 7.37 -5.82 5.20
N ILE A 95 6.96 -5.84 3.92
CA ILE A 95 7.08 -4.68 3.03
C ILE A 95 6.17 -3.56 3.50
N ALA A 96 4.88 -3.82 3.75
CA ALA A 96 3.92 -2.83 4.22
C ALA A 96 4.36 -2.18 5.55
N THR A 97 4.78 -3.00 6.53
CA THR A 97 5.30 -2.49 7.80
C THR A 97 6.54 -1.62 7.60
N GLY A 98 7.45 -2.03 6.71
CA GLY A 98 8.65 -1.26 6.40
C GLY A 98 8.36 0.07 5.75
N GLN A 99 7.44 0.12 4.80
CA GLN A 99 7.00 1.35 4.16
C GLN A 99 6.33 2.30 5.15
N LEU A 100 5.44 1.80 6.00
CA LEU A 100 4.82 2.60 7.05
C LEU A 100 5.86 3.26 7.97
N PHE A 101 6.88 2.52 8.41
CA PHE A 101 7.93 3.09 9.26
C PHE A 101 8.89 4.01 8.51
N GLU A 102 9.05 3.86 7.21
CA GLU A 102 9.90 4.71 6.39
C GLU A 102 9.25 6.07 6.12
N THR A 103 7.92 6.09 5.92
CA THR A 103 7.16 7.29 5.56
C THR A 103 6.60 8.05 6.75
N ALA A 104 6.42 7.37 7.90
CA ALA A 104 5.88 7.99 9.11
C ALA A 104 6.86 9.00 9.74
N GLU A 105 6.31 10.08 10.28
CA GLU A 105 7.07 11.00 11.12
C GLU A 105 7.66 10.28 12.36
N PRO A 106 8.83 10.71 12.88
CA PRO A 106 9.50 10.00 13.98
C PRO A 106 8.62 9.74 15.20
N ALA A 107 7.77 10.69 15.57
CA ALA A 107 6.86 10.55 16.70
C ALA A 107 5.74 9.54 16.43
N GLU A 108 5.27 9.48 15.19
CA GLU A 108 4.26 8.53 14.74
C GLU A 108 4.84 7.11 14.67
N ALA A 109 6.01 6.95 14.03
CA ALA A 109 6.73 5.68 13.99
C ALA A 109 6.99 5.12 15.40
N ALA A 110 7.32 5.97 16.36
CA ALA A 110 7.50 5.55 17.76
C ALA A 110 6.19 5.05 18.38
N ARG A 111 5.05 5.74 18.15
CA ARG A 111 3.72 5.29 18.61
C ARG A 111 3.31 3.96 17.97
N MET A 112 3.46 3.84 16.65
CA MET A 112 3.18 2.61 15.92
C MET A 112 4.03 1.44 16.46
N MET A 113 5.32 1.68 16.69
CA MET A 113 6.23 0.69 17.27
C MET A 113 5.79 0.28 18.69
N ALA A 114 5.37 1.23 19.52
CA ALA A 114 4.91 0.96 20.88
C ALA A 114 3.61 0.13 20.90
N GLY A 115 2.73 0.31 19.92
CA GLY A 115 1.49 -0.46 19.76
C GLY A 115 1.69 -1.91 19.30
N LEU A 116 2.87 -2.27 18.78
CA LEU A 116 3.13 -3.64 18.37
C LEU A 116 3.33 -4.57 19.58
N PRO A 117 2.84 -5.83 19.53
CA PRO A 117 3.16 -6.84 20.52
C PRO A 117 4.68 -7.01 20.71
N ALA A 118 5.12 -7.23 21.96
CA ALA A 118 6.55 -7.30 22.27
C ALA A 118 7.35 -8.27 21.39
N PRO A 119 6.88 -9.50 21.08
CA PRO A 119 7.59 -10.41 20.19
C PRO A 119 7.74 -9.86 18.77
N VAL A 120 6.70 -9.20 18.24
CA VAL A 120 6.72 -8.60 16.90
C VAL A 120 7.72 -7.44 16.84
N ARG A 121 7.74 -6.61 17.88
CA ARG A 121 8.68 -5.50 18.05
C ARG A 121 10.14 -5.96 18.09
N VAL A 122 10.42 -7.03 18.82
CA VAL A 122 11.76 -7.62 18.87
C VAL A 122 12.14 -8.20 17.50
N MET A 123 11.26 -8.98 16.89
CA MET A 123 11.49 -9.57 15.57
C MET A 123 11.73 -8.51 14.50
N TRP A 124 10.95 -7.43 14.52
CA TRP A 124 11.16 -6.30 13.61
C TRP A 124 12.55 -5.67 13.78
N ARG A 125 12.97 -5.41 15.02
CA ARG A 125 14.28 -4.79 15.29
C ARG A 125 15.45 -5.70 14.88
N LEU A 126 15.37 -6.98 15.11
CA LEU A 126 16.46 -7.93 14.87
C LEU A 126 16.55 -8.36 13.41
N VAL A 127 15.42 -8.60 12.77
CA VAL A 127 15.36 -9.24 11.46
C VAL A 127 14.61 -8.40 10.42
N GLY A 128 13.40 -7.94 10.75
CA GLY A 128 12.48 -7.29 9.81
C GLY A 128 13.08 -6.05 9.16
N ARG A 129 13.64 -5.16 9.95
CA ARG A 129 14.28 -3.92 9.48
C ARG A 129 15.44 -4.19 8.49
N ARG A 130 16.25 -5.21 8.74
CA ARG A 130 17.37 -5.58 7.85
C ARG A 130 16.86 -6.20 6.55
N GLN A 131 15.84 -7.07 6.62
CA GLN A 131 15.24 -7.69 5.45
C GLN A 131 14.55 -6.65 4.56
N TYR A 132 13.78 -5.74 5.16
CA TYR A 132 13.14 -4.65 4.45
C TYR A 132 14.17 -3.76 3.75
N ARG A 133 15.21 -3.31 4.45
CA ARG A 133 16.27 -2.50 3.85
C ARG A 133 16.91 -3.17 2.64
N ARG A 134 17.28 -4.44 2.74
CA ARG A 134 17.83 -5.21 1.61
C ARG A 134 16.87 -5.32 0.43
N PHE A 135 15.58 -5.41 0.71
CA PHE A 135 14.57 -5.43 -0.33
C PHE A 135 14.50 -4.07 -1.04
N ILE A 136 14.45 -2.98 -0.29
CA ILE A 136 14.36 -1.63 -0.86
C ILE A 136 15.63 -1.24 -1.63
N GLU A 137 16.82 -1.59 -1.13
CA GLU A 137 18.09 -1.40 -1.85
C GLU A 137 18.06 -2.06 -3.23
N LYS A 138 17.53 -3.28 -3.32
CA LYS A 138 17.37 -3.98 -4.61
C LYS A 138 16.36 -3.31 -5.54
N VAL A 139 15.25 -2.79 -4.98
CA VAL A 139 14.19 -2.14 -5.77
C VAL A 139 14.66 -0.78 -6.30
N ARG A 140 15.41 -0.03 -5.50
CA ARG A 140 15.89 1.31 -5.86
C ARG A 140 17.21 1.30 -6.63
N GLY A 141 17.85 0.14 -6.80
CA GLY A 141 19.11 0.03 -7.52
C GLY A 141 20.30 0.62 -6.77
N ALA A 142 20.22 0.68 -5.45
CA ALA A 142 21.28 1.21 -4.58
C ALA A 142 22.12 0.07 -4.00
#